data_f84cb1fa1ac130bb19edf2294424aa90
#
_entry.id   f84cb1fa1ac130bb19edf2294424aa90
#
_cell.length_a   1.000
_cell.length_b   1.000
_cell.length_c   1.000
_cell.angle_alpha   90.00
_cell.angle_beta   90.00
_cell.angle_gamma   90.00
#
_symmetry.space_group_name_H-M   'P 1'
#
loop_
_entity.id
_entity.type
_entity.pdbx_description
1 polymer ?
#
loop_
_entity_poly.entity_id
_entity_poly.type
_entity_poly.pdbx_seq_one_letter_code
_entity_poly.pdbx_strand_id
1 'polypeptide(L)'
;AHGTITVGATDNQVVFMAENTTYVARRIEGMFPDYKGLLPDTCSTSVNLDVSSFNAVLKRVTVVAPSNSAVRFDVDTDANTLTLSAYSSDQDQASETIETAVEGTNCMVGFNYSYIFGCLNALGHEKEITLELTEGRPGVFKSYDKINYIYLVMPVRV
;
A
#
# COMPACT_ATOMS: atom_id res chain seq x y z
N ALA A 1 3.01 -28.20 2.11
CA ALA A 1 3.02 -29.00 0.89
C ALA A 1 4.12 -28.46 -0.03
N HIS A 2 5.03 -29.32 -0.48
CA HIS A 2 6.03 -28.98 -1.47
C HIS A 2 5.61 -29.66 -2.78
N GLY A 3 5.24 -28.88 -3.77
CA GLY A 3 4.86 -29.36 -5.09
C GLY A 3 5.39 -28.44 -6.18
N THR A 4 5.55 -29.00 -7.38
CA THR A 4 5.95 -28.25 -8.58
C THR A 4 4.71 -27.82 -9.32
N ILE A 5 4.63 -26.53 -9.71
CA ILE A 5 3.62 -26.02 -10.61
C ILE A 5 4.25 -25.75 -11.96
N THR A 6 3.69 -26.33 -13.03
CA THR A 6 4.06 -26.02 -14.41
C THR A 6 3.18 -24.88 -14.90
N VAL A 7 3.79 -23.84 -15.46
CA VAL A 7 3.08 -22.68 -16.01
C VAL A 7 3.32 -22.65 -17.53
N GLY A 8 2.23 -22.64 -18.28
CA GLY A 8 2.23 -22.45 -19.74
C GLY A 8 1.43 -21.22 -20.12
N ALA A 9 1.80 -20.56 -21.22
CA ALA A 9 1.05 -19.45 -21.76
C ALA A 9 0.91 -19.56 -23.28
N THR A 10 -0.28 -19.17 -23.75
CA THR A 10 -0.58 -18.92 -25.16
C THR A 10 -0.88 -17.44 -25.37
N ASP A 11 -1.24 -17.02 -26.55
CA ASP A 11 -1.56 -15.61 -26.82
C ASP A 11 -2.72 -15.08 -25.97
N ASN A 12 -3.69 -15.92 -25.63
CA ASN A 12 -4.92 -15.54 -24.94
C ASN A 12 -5.20 -16.26 -23.61
N GLN A 13 -4.36 -17.22 -23.20
CA GLN A 13 -4.57 -18.01 -21.98
C GLN A 13 -3.27 -18.24 -21.23
N VAL A 14 -3.38 -18.40 -19.90
CA VAL A 14 -2.33 -18.92 -19.01
C VAL A 14 -2.87 -20.17 -18.35
N VAL A 15 -2.05 -21.22 -18.31
CA VAL A 15 -2.39 -22.54 -17.76
C VAL A 15 -1.44 -22.84 -16.61
N PHE A 16 -1.99 -23.20 -15.47
CA PHE A 16 -1.26 -23.69 -14.30
C PHE A 16 -1.60 -25.15 -14.09
N MET A 17 -0.60 -26.00 -14.00
CA MET A 17 -0.77 -27.44 -13.79
C MET A 17 -0.01 -27.85 -12.52
N ALA A 18 -0.72 -28.46 -11.59
CA ALA A 18 -0.17 -29.00 -10.35
C ALA A 18 -0.82 -30.35 -10.08
N GLU A 19 -0.03 -31.42 -10.02
CA GLU A 19 -0.51 -32.80 -9.81
C GLU A 19 -1.71 -33.14 -10.72
N ASN A 20 -2.90 -33.34 -10.14
CA ASN A 20 -4.15 -33.67 -10.84
C ASN A 20 -5.05 -32.46 -11.14
N THR A 21 -4.56 -31.24 -10.92
CA THR A 21 -5.34 -30.02 -11.10
C THR A 21 -4.76 -29.17 -12.21
N THR A 22 -5.63 -28.75 -13.14
CA THR A 22 -5.30 -27.79 -14.18
C THR A 22 -6.20 -26.55 -14.01
N TYR A 23 -5.58 -25.39 -13.88
CA TYR A 23 -6.26 -24.10 -13.83
C TYR A 23 -5.94 -23.31 -15.10
N VAL A 24 -6.97 -22.82 -15.78
CA VAL A 24 -6.84 -22.02 -16.99
C VAL A 24 -7.44 -20.64 -16.76
N ALA A 25 -6.68 -19.60 -17.01
CA ALA A 25 -7.13 -18.22 -16.93
C ALA A 25 -6.96 -17.52 -18.28
N ARG A 26 -7.89 -16.63 -18.62
CA ARG A 26 -7.78 -15.77 -19.79
C ARG A 26 -6.72 -14.69 -19.53
N ARG A 27 -5.85 -14.44 -20.49
CA ARG A 27 -4.94 -13.29 -20.46
C ARG A 27 -5.72 -12.01 -20.69
N ILE A 28 -5.33 -10.96 -19.96
CA ILE A 28 -5.79 -9.60 -20.22
C ILE A 28 -5.01 -9.09 -21.44
N GLU A 29 -5.71 -8.49 -22.39
CA GLU A 29 -5.10 -7.86 -23.55
C GLU A 29 -4.43 -6.53 -23.14
N GLY A 30 -3.33 -6.19 -23.82
CA GLY A 30 -2.58 -4.95 -23.59
C GLY A 30 -1.16 -5.19 -23.09
N MET A 31 -0.40 -4.11 -23.05
CA MET A 31 0.95 -4.12 -22.49
C MET A 31 0.89 -3.95 -20.99
N PHE A 32 1.69 -4.72 -20.25
CA PHE A 32 1.86 -4.51 -18.82
C PHE A 32 2.49 -3.13 -18.57
N PRO A 33 1.95 -2.31 -17.65
CA PRO A 33 2.48 -0.98 -17.37
C PRO A 33 3.97 -1.01 -16.97
N ASP A 34 4.73 -0.02 -17.42
CA ASP A 34 6.11 0.16 -16.96
C ASP A 34 6.12 0.71 -15.53
N TYR A 35 5.92 -0.18 -14.56
CA TYR A 35 5.92 0.18 -13.14
C TYR A 35 7.29 0.64 -12.63
N LYS A 36 8.39 0.25 -13.30
CA LYS A 36 9.74 0.66 -12.90
C LYS A 36 9.92 2.16 -13.04
N GLY A 37 9.35 2.75 -14.10
CA GLY A 37 9.34 4.20 -14.29
C GLY A 37 8.46 4.96 -13.29
N LEU A 38 7.59 4.25 -12.54
CA LEU A 38 6.76 4.85 -11.49
C LEU A 38 7.42 4.82 -10.11
N LEU A 39 8.42 3.94 -9.92
CA LEU A 39 9.16 3.88 -8.65
C LEU A 39 10.02 5.14 -8.53
N PRO A 40 9.91 5.91 -7.45
CA PRO A 40 10.75 7.08 -7.26
C PRO A 40 12.19 6.65 -6.97
N ASP A 41 13.16 7.32 -7.60
CA ASP A 41 14.59 7.10 -7.35
C ASP A 41 15.00 7.58 -5.94
N THR A 42 14.31 8.59 -5.42
CA THR A 42 14.55 9.17 -4.09
C THR A 42 13.23 9.48 -3.42
N CYS A 43 13.20 9.44 -2.09
CA CYS A 43 12.08 9.92 -1.28
C CYS A 43 12.48 11.18 -0.51
N SER A 44 11.52 12.09 -0.29
CA SER A 44 11.71 13.28 0.54
C SER A 44 11.38 13.03 2.01
N THR A 45 10.57 11.99 2.28
CA THR A 45 10.07 11.68 3.62
C THR A 45 9.98 10.16 3.77
N SER A 46 10.46 9.67 4.91
CA SER A 46 10.42 8.25 5.28
C SER A 46 9.75 8.10 6.65
N VAL A 47 8.79 7.21 6.75
CA VAL A 47 8.02 6.92 7.98
C VAL A 47 8.16 5.45 8.31
N ASN A 48 8.61 5.13 9.52
CA ASN A 48 8.69 3.74 9.99
C ASN A 48 7.41 3.38 10.74
N LEU A 49 6.70 2.33 10.32
CA LEU A 49 5.38 1.98 10.81
C LEU A 49 5.36 0.58 11.42
N ASP A 50 4.92 0.47 12.68
CA ASP A 50 4.48 -0.80 13.24
C ASP A 50 3.19 -1.24 12.53
N VAL A 51 3.23 -2.40 11.86
CA VAL A 51 2.13 -2.90 11.01
C VAL A 51 0.83 -3.06 11.78
N SER A 52 0.91 -3.54 13.03
CA SER A 52 -0.26 -3.79 13.86
C SER A 52 -0.96 -2.49 14.26
N SER A 53 -0.18 -1.53 14.77
CA SER A 53 -0.67 -0.22 15.19
C SER A 53 -1.24 0.57 14.03
N PHE A 54 -0.51 0.62 12.91
CA PHE A 54 -0.96 1.31 11.71
C PHE A 54 -2.26 0.71 11.14
N ASN A 55 -2.37 -0.62 11.07
CA ASN A 55 -3.59 -1.29 10.63
C ASN A 55 -4.78 -1.00 11.57
N ALA A 56 -4.55 -0.96 12.88
CA ALA A 56 -5.59 -0.65 13.85
C ALA A 56 -6.10 0.79 13.71
N VAL A 57 -5.20 1.77 13.57
CA VAL A 57 -5.55 3.18 13.34
C VAL A 57 -6.29 3.34 12.01
N LEU A 58 -5.76 2.76 10.92
CA LEU A 58 -6.40 2.83 9.61
C LEU A 58 -7.83 2.28 9.64
N LYS A 59 -8.06 1.15 10.31
CA LYS A 59 -9.41 0.58 10.48
C LYS A 59 -10.36 1.53 11.19
N ARG A 60 -9.92 2.20 12.27
CA ARG A 60 -10.77 3.12 13.02
C ARG A 60 -11.10 4.38 12.22
N VAL A 61 -10.08 4.98 11.59
CA VAL A 61 -10.27 6.20 10.80
C VAL A 61 -11.17 5.95 9.60
N THR A 62 -11.10 4.78 8.97
CA THR A 62 -11.90 4.46 7.79
C THR A 62 -13.35 4.08 8.06
N VAL A 63 -13.78 3.99 9.33
CA VAL A 63 -15.19 3.68 9.69
C VAL A 63 -16.16 4.71 9.10
N VAL A 64 -15.77 5.99 9.08
CA VAL A 64 -16.61 7.08 8.55
C VAL A 64 -16.48 7.24 7.03
N ALA A 65 -15.48 6.63 6.43
CA ALA A 65 -15.15 6.84 5.03
C ALA A 65 -16.07 6.02 4.10
N PRO A 66 -16.60 6.59 3.00
CA PRO A 66 -17.25 5.82 1.96
C PRO A 66 -16.32 4.75 1.37
N SER A 67 -16.88 3.68 0.83
CA SER A 67 -16.09 2.62 0.19
C SER A 67 -15.18 3.19 -0.90
N ASN A 68 -13.94 2.74 -0.93
CA ASN A 68 -12.90 3.17 -1.89
C ASN A 68 -12.55 4.66 -1.87
N SER A 69 -12.82 5.36 -0.78
CA SER A 69 -12.45 6.76 -0.63
C SER A 69 -10.99 6.95 -0.21
N ALA A 70 -10.57 8.22 -0.20
CA ALA A 70 -9.24 8.62 0.23
C ALA A 70 -9.14 8.67 1.76
N VAL A 71 -7.97 8.28 2.26
CA VAL A 71 -7.47 8.65 3.58
C VAL A 71 -6.29 9.59 3.38
N ARG A 72 -6.29 10.69 4.10
CA ARG A 72 -5.22 11.68 4.12
C ARG A 72 -4.17 11.25 5.13
N PHE A 73 -2.93 11.36 4.73
CA PHE A 73 -1.72 11.12 5.50
C PHE A 73 -1.02 12.46 5.67
N ASP A 74 -0.93 12.96 6.89
CA ASP A 74 -0.17 14.15 7.27
C ASP A 74 1.04 13.72 8.09
N VAL A 75 2.21 13.96 7.57
CA VAL A 75 3.48 13.63 8.21
C VAL A 75 4.11 14.90 8.75
N ASP A 76 4.37 14.91 10.06
CA ASP A 76 5.06 15.97 10.77
C ASP A 76 6.41 15.45 11.27
N THR A 77 7.50 15.96 10.68
CA THR A 77 8.87 15.55 11.01
C THR A 77 9.36 16.14 12.31
N ASP A 78 8.87 17.32 12.70
CA ASP A 78 9.26 17.97 13.95
C ASP A 78 8.63 17.30 15.15
N ALA A 79 7.37 16.87 15.00
CA ALA A 79 6.63 16.14 16.03
C ALA A 79 6.89 14.63 16.01
N ASN A 80 7.54 14.08 14.97
CA ASN A 80 7.67 12.64 14.73
C ASN A 80 6.32 11.92 14.73
N THR A 81 5.38 12.41 13.92
CA THR A 81 4.02 11.86 13.86
C THR A 81 3.53 11.64 12.44
N LEU A 82 2.64 10.65 12.30
CA LEU A 82 1.79 10.45 11.15
C LEU A 82 0.33 10.59 11.59
N THR A 83 -0.40 11.56 11.07
CA THR A 83 -1.85 11.70 11.28
C THR A 83 -2.61 11.17 10.08
N LEU A 84 -3.54 10.23 10.34
CA LEU A 84 -4.49 9.73 9.35
C LEU A 84 -5.82 10.42 9.53
N SER A 85 -6.43 10.89 8.44
CA SER A 85 -7.75 11.52 8.47
C SER A 85 -8.63 11.01 7.33
N ALA A 86 -9.90 10.77 7.63
CA ALA A 86 -10.90 10.41 6.64
C ALA A 86 -12.17 11.24 6.83
N TYR A 87 -12.90 11.43 5.75
CA TYR A 87 -14.11 12.27 5.70
C TYR A 87 -15.27 11.45 5.13
N SER A 88 -16.46 11.62 5.71
CA SER A 88 -17.71 11.11 5.15
C SER A 88 -18.30 12.09 4.14
N SER A 89 -19.31 11.63 3.37
CA SER A 89 -20.12 12.49 2.51
C SER A 89 -20.91 13.55 3.30
N ASP A 90 -21.21 13.28 4.56
CA ASP A 90 -22.02 14.11 5.46
C ASP A 90 -21.17 15.06 6.33
N GLN A 91 -19.89 15.24 5.97
CA GLN A 91 -18.89 16.08 6.67
C GLN A 91 -18.43 15.54 8.05
N ASP A 92 -18.77 14.31 8.41
CA ASP A 92 -18.14 13.68 9.57
C ASP A 92 -16.66 13.42 9.28
N GLN A 93 -15.84 13.60 10.29
CA GLN A 93 -14.38 13.40 10.20
C GLN A 93 -13.93 12.43 11.29
N ALA A 94 -13.05 11.51 10.92
CA ALA A 94 -12.25 10.74 11.85
C ALA A 94 -10.78 11.06 11.63
N SER A 95 -10.03 11.24 12.70
CA SER A 95 -8.60 11.51 12.66
C SER A 95 -7.91 10.86 13.85
N GLU A 96 -6.76 10.23 13.58
CA GLU A 96 -5.88 9.67 14.61
C GLU A 96 -4.42 9.90 14.25
N THR A 97 -3.60 10.11 15.29
CA THR A 97 -2.16 10.37 15.17
C THR A 97 -1.38 9.19 15.73
N ILE A 98 -0.36 8.78 15.01
CA ILE A 98 0.61 7.74 15.37
C ILE A 98 1.95 8.44 15.65
N GLU A 99 2.52 8.26 16.84
CA GLU A 99 3.90 8.63 17.12
C GLU A 99 4.81 7.57 16.49
N THR A 100 5.74 8.01 15.63
CA THR A 100 6.61 7.10 14.90
C THR A 100 7.86 7.82 14.42
N ALA A 101 8.93 7.07 14.13
CA ALA A 101 10.14 7.65 13.56
C ALA A 101 9.86 8.16 12.14
N VAL A 102 10.12 9.45 11.94
CA VAL A 102 9.98 10.14 10.67
C VAL A 102 11.28 10.83 10.31
N GLU A 103 11.70 10.70 9.06
CA GLU A 103 12.87 11.37 8.52
C GLU A 103 12.50 12.14 7.25
N GLY A 104 13.13 13.31 7.05
CA GLY A 104 12.96 14.12 5.83
C GLY A 104 12.18 15.40 6.05
N THR A 105 11.15 15.65 5.25
CA THR A 105 10.36 16.89 5.26
C THR A 105 8.87 16.59 5.50
N ASN A 106 8.15 17.57 6.05
CA ASN A 106 6.70 17.47 6.20
C ASN A 106 6.04 17.17 4.86
N CYS A 107 5.08 16.26 4.86
CA CYS A 107 4.43 15.80 3.64
C CYS A 107 2.96 15.50 3.89
N MET A 108 2.11 15.90 2.95
CA MET A 108 0.69 15.57 2.95
C MET A 108 0.32 14.84 1.66
N VAL A 109 -0.36 13.71 1.78
CA VAL A 109 -0.78 12.92 0.62
C VAL A 109 -2.06 12.14 0.93
N GLY A 110 -2.90 11.93 -0.07
CA GLY A 110 -4.08 11.07 0.01
C GLY A 110 -3.85 9.74 -0.68
N PHE A 111 -4.35 8.65 -0.10
CA PHE A 111 -4.36 7.34 -0.71
C PHE A 111 -5.74 6.70 -0.59
N ASN A 112 -6.13 5.91 -1.60
CA ASN A 112 -7.29 5.04 -1.45
C ASN A 112 -6.97 3.96 -0.41
N TYR A 113 -7.73 3.97 0.69
CA TYR A 113 -7.46 3.09 1.83
C TYR A 113 -7.60 1.59 1.51
N SER A 114 -8.39 1.23 0.50
CA SER A 114 -8.54 -0.17 0.10
C SER A 114 -7.22 -0.76 -0.42
N TYR A 115 -6.41 0.06 -1.11
CA TYR A 115 -5.08 -0.36 -1.54
C TYR A 115 -4.12 -0.46 -0.36
N ILE A 116 -4.23 0.43 0.63
CA ILE A 116 -3.41 0.33 1.85
C ILE A 116 -3.74 -0.96 2.61
N PHE A 117 -5.02 -1.32 2.75
CA PHE A 117 -5.40 -2.62 3.33
C PHE A 117 -4.86 -3.80 2.52
N GLY A 118 -4.85 -3.71 1.18
CA GLY A 118 -4.23 -4.72 0.31
C GLY A 118 -2.74 -4.89 0.61
N CYS A 119 -2.01 -3.79 0.79
CA CYS A 119 -0.62 -3.78 1.21
C CYS A 119 -0.42 -4.45 2.57
N LEU A 120 -1.20 -4.03 3.58
CA LEU A 120 -1.10 -4.56 4.94
C LEU A 120 -1.47 -6.06 5.01
N ASN A 121 -2.42 -6.52 4.21
CA ASN A 121 -2.75 -7.95 4.11
C ASN A 121 -1.59 -8.77 3.55
N ALA A 122 -0.85 -8.24 2.57
CA ALA A 122 0.33 -8.89 2.02
C ALA A 122 1.51 -8.90 3.01
N LEU A 123 1.64 -7.84 3.82
CA LEU A 123 2.72 -7.64 4.78
C LEU A 123 2.35 -8.03 6.22
N GLY A 124 1.21 -8.66 6.45
CA GLY A 124 0.67 -8.95 7.78
C GLY A 124 1.54 -9.86 8.68
N HIS A 125 2.64 -10.40 8.15
CA HIS A 125 3.63 -11.17 8.90
C HIS A 125 4.86 -10.34 9.29
N GLU A 126 4.97 -9.12 8.78
CA GLU A 126 6.04 -8.20 9.11
C GLU A 126 5.66 -7.40 10.37
N LYS A 127 6.67 -7.09 11.18
CA LYS A 127 6.48 -6.26 12.37
C LYS A 127 6.47 -4.79 12.02
N GLU A 128 7.40 -4.40 11.16
CA GLU A 128 7.64 -3.01 10.76
C GLU A 128 7.72 -2.90 9.24
N ILE A 129 7.25 -1.80 8.72
CA ILE A 129 7.35 -1.42 7.31
C ILE A 129 7.76 0.04 7.21
N THR A 130 8.42 0.39 6.12
CA THR A 130 8.78 1.77 5.81
C THR A 130 7.84 2.30 4.73
N LEU A 131 7.25 3.47 4.98
CA LEU A 131 6.51 4.23 3.99
C LEU A 131 7.38 5.39 3.50
N GLU A 132 7.72 5.37 2.22
CA GLU A 132 8.45 6.44 1.54
C GLU A 132 7.48 7.33 0.77
N LEU A 133 7.60 8.64 0.96
CA LEU A 133 6.75 9.65 0.37
C LEU A 133 7.57 10.71 -0.36
N THR A 134 6.96 11.26 -1.40
CA THR A 134 7.40 12.47 -2.09
C THR A 134 6.15 13.16 -2.58
N GLU A 135 6.02 14.45 -2.37
CA GLU A 135 4.84 15.22 -2.76
C GLU A 135 4.50 15.03 -4.25
N GLY A 136 3.25 14.73 -4.55
CA GLY A 136 2.76 14.49 -5.91
C GLY A 136 3.27 13.20 -6.58
N ARG A 137 4.00 12.35 -5.87
CA ARG A 137 4.50 11.07 -6.36
C ARG A 137 3.80 9.88 -5.69
N PRO A 138 3.88 8.68 -6.26
CA PRO A 138 3.39 7.49 -5.61
C PRO A 138 4.04 7.26 -4.24
N GLY A 139 3.26 6.81 -3.27
CA GLY A 139 3.79 6.30 -2.01
C GLY A 139 4.33 4.89 -2.18
N VAL A 140 5.42 4.56 -1.51
CA VAL A 140 6.07 3.25 -1.59
C VAL A 140 6.18 2.64 -0.21
N PHE A 141 5.51 1.52 0.00
CA PHE A 141 5.67 0.70 1.20
C PHE A 141 6.73 -0.36 0.93
N LYS A 142 7.66 -0.50 1.86
CA LYS A 142 8.79 -1.44 1.78
C LYS A 142 8.89 -2.28 3.03
N SER A 143 9.24 -3.55 2.85
CA SER A 143 9.70 -4.42 3.93
C SER A 143 10.97 -5.11 3.49
N TYR A 144 11.94 -5.18 4.41
CA TYR A 144 13.26 -5.77 4.16
C TYR A 144 13.59 -6.89 5.17
N ASP A 145 12.65 -7.26 6.06
CA ASP A 145 12.92 -8.28 7.09
C ASP A 145 12.84 -9.70 6.49
N LYS A 146 11.64 -10.25 6.36
CA LYS A 146 11.45 -11.64 5.90
C LYS A 146 11.32 -11.77 4.40
N ILE A 147 10.77 -10.73 3.78
CA ILE A 147 10.58 -10.65 2.33
C ILE A 147 11.08 -9.29 1.84
N ASN A 148 11.76 -9.30 0.70
CA ASN A 148 12.06 -8.06 -0.01
C ASN A 148 10.83 -7.67 -0.82
N TYR A 149 9.97 -6.84 -0.26
CA TYR A 149 8.67 -6.47 -0.82
C TYR A 149 8.55 -4.98 -1.01
N ILE A 150 8.09 -4.59 -2.19
CA ILE A 150 7.80 -3.20 -2.55
C ILE A 150 6.34 -3.12 -3.00
N TYR A 151 5.58 -2.23 -2.41
CA TYR A 151 4.19 -1.96 -2.77
C TYR A 151 4.01 -0.48 -3.09
N LEU A 152 3.65 -0.20 -4.32
CA LEU A 152 3.47 1.16 -4.82
C LEU A 152 1.99 1.51 -4.84
N VAL A 153 1.65 2.69 -4.31
CA VAL A 153 0.28 3.23 -4.28
C VAL A 153 0.24 4.60 -4.92
N MET A 154 -0.65 4.78 -5.88
CA MET A 154 -0.85 6.08 -6.52
C MET A 154 -1.56 7.04 -5.58
N PRO A 155 -1.12 8.31 -5.52
CA PRO A 155 -1.80 9.31 -4.72
C PRO A 155 -3.15 9.67 -5.34
N VAL A 156 -4.09 10.07 -4.49
CA VAL A 156 -5.38 10.64 -4.88
C VAL A 156 -5.54 12.02 -4.28
N ARG A 157 -6.37 12.85 -4.89
CA ARG A 157 -6.67 14.18 -4.34
C ARG A 157 -7.52 14.04 -3.08
N VAL A 158 -7.17 14.81 -2.05
CA VAL A 158 -7.85 14.93 -0.76
C VAL A 158 -8.14 16.38 -0.45
#